data_8663db4b872cd48fc15e2e3af5d07c4a
#
_entry.id   8663db4b872cd48fc15e2e3af5d07c4a
#
_cell.length_a   1.000
_cell.length_b   1.000
_cell.length_c   1.000
_cell.angle_alpha   90.00
_cell.angle_beta   90.00
_cell.angle_gamma   90.00
#
_symmetry.space_group_name_H-M   'P 1'
#
loop_
_entity.id
_entity.type
_entity.pdbx_description
1 polymer ?
#
loop_
_entity_poly.entity_id
_entity_poly.type
_entity_poly.pdbx_seq_one_letter_code
_entity_poly.pdbx_strand_id
1 'polypeptide(L)'
;MTMWPICIAPEYKRQGYGKILLDYGFEQAKSLGVGALCFEGNIDFYGRSGCVEASEYGIRYHGLPEGADASFFLYRELIPGYLEGSTGEYATPKGYFVDEAEAEEFDKQFPPKEKLKLPGQIFG
;
A
#
# COMPACT_ATOMS: atom_id res chain seq x y z
N MET A 1 9.23 -4.70 3.22
CA MET A 1 7.92 -5.21 3.70
C MET A 1 6.80 -4.61 2.85
N THR A 2 5.74 -5.33 2.66
CA THR A 2 4.50 -4.83 2.03
C THR A 2 3.48 -4.52 3.11
N MET A 3 2.76 -3.41 2.97
CA MET A 3 1.71 -2.98 3.92
C MET A 3 0.40 -2.79 3.16
N TRP A 4 -0.67 -3.49 3.62
CA TRP A 4 -1.98 -3.41 2.97
C TRP A 4 -3.04 -4.23 3.71
N PRO A 5 -4.31 -3.85 3.71
CA PRO A 5 -4.89 -2.52 3.50
C PRO A 5 -4.85 -1.66 4.77
N ILE A 6 -5.03 -0.34 4.61
CA ILE A 6 -5.28 0.60 5.71
C ILE A 6 -6.54 1.41 5.41
N CYS A 7 -7.45 1.51 6.36
CA CYS A 7 -8.68 2.26 6.21
C CYS A 7 -9.16 2.83 7.55
N ILE A 8 -10.00 3.84 7.46
CA ILE A 8 -10.67 4.48 8.60
C ILE A 8 -12.17 4.33 8.42
N ALA A 9 -12.86 3.97 9.50
CA ALA A 9 -14.32 3.86 9.51
C ALA A 9 -14.96 5.17 9.00
N PRO A 10 -16.06 5.09 8.24
CA PRO A 10 -16.65 6.25 7.56
C PRO A 10 -16.90 7.44 8.46
N GLU A 11 -17.39 7.21 9.66
CA GLU A 11 -17.71 8.24 10.65
C GLU A 11 -16.49 9.00 11.20
N TYR A 12 -15.30 8.45 11.06
CA TYR A 12 -14.04 9.04 11.53
C TYR A 12 -13.15 9.56 10.39
N LYS A 13 -13.62 9.49 9.14
CA LYS A 13 -12.86 10.00 8.00
C LYS A 13 -12.70 11.51 8.05
N ARG A 14 -11.60 11.99 7.43
CA ARG A 14 -11.26 13.43 7.30
C ARG A 14 -11.05 14.18 8.61
N GLN A 15 -10.69 13.45 9.68
CA GLN A 15 -10.39 14.01 11.00
C GLN A 15 -8.91 13.83 11.39
N GLY A 16 -8.06 13.40 10.44
CA GLY A 16 -6.63 13.20 10.68
C GLY A 16 -6.24 11.82 11.19
N TYR A 17 -7.19 10.95 11.52
CA TYR A 17 -6.91 9.63 12.09
C TYR A 17 -6.13 8.71 11.13
N GLY A 18 -6.34 8.85 9.83
CA GLY A 18 -5.61 8.04 8.85
C GLY A 18 -4.10 8.29 8.90
N LYS A 19 -3.68 9.55 9.04
CA LYS A 19 -2.26 9.90 9.20
C LYS A 19 -1.70 9.38 10.51
N ILE A 20 -2.44 9.51 11.61
CA ILE A 20 -2.02 9.02 12.94
C ILE A 20 -1.82 7.51 12.91
N LEU A 21 -2.76 6.77 12.32
CA LEU A 21 -2.68 5.31 12.19
C LEU A 21 -1.49 4.89 11.32
N LEU A 22 -1.28 5.58 10.20
CA LEU A 22 -0.17 5.31 9.29
C LEU A 22 1.19 5.56 9.95
N ASP A 23 1.37 6.72 10.58
CA ASP A 23 2.61 7.08 11.26
C ASP A 23 2.92 6.10 12.41
N TYR A 24 1.91 5.70 13.18
CA TYR A 24 2.05 4.66 14.19
C TYR A 24 2.49 3.32 13.58
N GLY A 25 1.87 2.92 12.48
CA GLY A 25 2.23 1.68 11.76
C GLY A 25 3.69 1.70 11.29
N PHE A 26 4.19 2.82 10.80
CA PHE A 26 5.59 2.98 10.40
C PHE A 26 6.55 2.85 11.59
N GLU A 27 6.24 3.46 12.73
CA GLU A 27 7.05 3.32 13.94
C GLU A 27 7.07 1.87 14.44
N GLN A 28 5.94 1.18 14.41
CA GLN A 28 5.87 -0.24 14.78
C GLN A 28 6.69 -1.12 13.81
N ALA A 29 6.57 -0.90 12.50
CA ALA A 29 7.35 -1.62 11.51
C ALA A 29 8.86 -1.41 11.71
N LYS A 30 9.28 -0.18 11.97
CA LYS A 30 10.66 0.16 12.26
C LYS A 30 11.17 -0.56 13.52
N SER A 31 10.37 -0.60 14.59
CA SER A 31 10.72 -1.29 15.83
C SER A 31 10.88 -2.81 15.66
N LEU A 32 10.20 -3.38 14.66
CA LEU A 32 10.32 -4.78 14.26
C LEU A 32 11.51 -5.04 13.32
N GLY A 33 12.33 -4.02 13.02
CA GLY A 33 13.50 -4.16 12.17
C GLY A 33 13.23 -4.03 10.67
N VAL A 34 12.03 -3.56 10.29
CA VAL A 34 11.71 -3.32 8.87
C VAL A 34 12.44 -2.07 8.39
N GLY A 35 13.29 -2.24 7.37
CA GLY A 35 14.10 -1.15 6.83
C GLY A 35 13.38 -0.26 5.83
N ALA A 36 12.43 -0.83 5.08
CA ALA A 36 11.65 -0.12 4.07
C ALA A 36 10.30 -0.80 3.81
N LEU A 37 9.36 -0.01 3.32
CA LEU A 37 8.02 -0.44 2.91
C LEU A 37 7.77 -0.09 1.45
N CYS A 38 7.15 -1.02 0.72
CA CYS A 38 6.59 -0.79 -0.62
C CYS A 38 5.10 -1.12 -0.58
N PHE A 39 4.28 -0.28 -1.20
CA PHE A 39 2.85 -0.46 -1.27
C PHE A 39 2.20 0.37 -2.36
N GLU A 40 0.94 0.12 -2.63
CA GLU A 40 0.15 0.86 -3.59
C GLU A 40 -0.75 1.88 -2.87
N GLY A 41 -0.81 3.11 -3.40
CA GLY A 41 -1.61 4.14 -2.77
C GLY A 41 -1.59 5.48 -3.51
N ASN A 42 -2.30 6.45 -2.95
CA ASN A 42 -2.33 7.82 -3.46
C ASN A 42 -1.29 8.68 -2.74
N ILE A 43 -0.34 9.23 -3.49
CA ILE A 43 0.74 10.06 -2.95
C ILE A 43 0.23 11.31 -2.20
N ASP A 44 -0.94 11.87 -2.57
CA ASP A 44 -1.52 13.03 -1.90
C ASP A 44 -1.83 12.76 -0.42
N PHE A 45 -2.15 11.53 -0.09
CA PHE A 45 -2.37 11.09 1.30
C PHE A 45 -1.05 10.63 1.94
N TYR A 46 -0.38 9.66 1.32
CA TYR A 46 0.79 9.00 1.90
C TYR A 46 2.04 9.88 1.92
N GLY A 47 2.16 10.83 1.01
CA GLY A 47 3.29 11.77 0.97
C GLY A 47 3.40 12.63 2.21
N ARG A 48 2.29 12.90 2.91
CA ARG A 48 2.27 13.63 4.19
C ARG A 48 2.94 12.87 5.34
N SER A 49 3.11 11.57 5.20
CA SER A 49 3.82 10.69 6.14
C SER A 49 5.21 10.29 5.63
N GLY A 50 5.74 11.02 4.65
CA GLY A 50 7.09 10.83 4.13
C GLY A 50 7.25 9.70 3.12
N CYS A 51 6.15 9.23 2.52
CA CYS A 51 6.21 8.31 1.40
C CYS A 51 6.53 9.07 0.10
N VAL A 52 7.21 8.40 -0.81
CA VAL A 52 7.59 8.91 -2.13
C VAL A 52 7.22 7.88 -3.19
N GLU A 53 7.24 8.28 -4.45
CA GLU A 53 7.12 7.33 -5.55
C GLU A 53 8.35 6.40 -5.59
N ALA A 54 8.12 5.11 -5.67
CA ALA A 54 9.19 4.10 -5.63
C ALA A 54 10.18 4.24 -6.80
N SER A 55 9.72 4.77 -7.93
CA SER A 55 10.54 5.07 -9.10
C SER A 55 11.69 6.04 -8.82
N GLU A 56 11.52 6.97 -7.87
CA GLU A 56 12.57 7.90 -7.45
C GLU A 56 13.78 7.18 -6.82
N TYR A 57 13.57 5.97 -6.31
CA TYR A 57 14.61 5.11 -5.73
C TYR A 57 15.05 3.98 -6.66
N GLY A 58 14.65 4.03 -7.95
CA GLY A 58 14.99 2.98 -8.91
C GLY A 58 14.31 1.65 -8.67
N ILE A 59 13.17 1.66 -7.97
CA ILE A 59 12.38 0.46 -7.72
C ILE A 59 11.22 0.43 -8.72
N ARG A 60 11.15 -0.66 -9.50
CA ARG A 60 10.11 -0.88 -10.50
C ARG A 60 9.04 -1.83 -9.98
N TYR A 61 7.82 -1.65 -10.45
CA TYR A 61 6.72 -2.56 -10.16
C TYR A 61 6.71 -3.69 -11.19
N HIS A 62 6.70 -4.93 -10.71
CA HIS A 62 6.71 -6.13 -11.57
C HIS A 62 5.52 -6.14 -12.53
N GLY A 63 5.81 -6.43 -13.80
CA GLY A 63 4.80 -6.53 -14.84
C GLY A 63 4.27 -5.18 -15.37
N LEU A 64 4.71 -4.05 -14.83
CA LEU A 64 4.34 -2.75 -15.37
C LEU A 64 5.13 -2.47 -16.66
N PRO A 65 4.46 -2.13 -17.79
CA PRO A 65 5.15 -1.78 -19.02
C PRO A 65 6.11 -0.60 -18.84
N GLU A 66 7.18 -0.59 -19.60
CA GLU A 66 8.12 0.54 -19.62
C GLU A 66 7.39 1.83 -20.05
N GLY A 67 7.61 2.92 -19.32
CA GLY A 67 6.95 4.20 -19.57
C GLY A 67 5.52 4.31 -19.08
N ALA A 68 4.94 3.26 -18.48
CA ALA A 68 3.63 3.34 -17.84
C ALA A 68 3.69 4.17 -16.56
N ASP A 69 2.54 4.78 -16.21
CA ASP A 69 2.41 5.54 -14.97
C ASP A 69 2.56 4.62 -13.74
N ALA A 70 3.58 4.87 -12.93
CA ALA A 70 3.89 4.16 -11.70
C ALA A 70 3.65 5.01 -10.44
N SER A 71 2.95 6.14 -10.55
CA SER A 71 2.69 7.07 -9.44
C SER A 71 1.90 6.45 -8.28
N PHE A 72 1.20 5.35 -8.54
CA PHE A 72 0.49 4.58 -7.52
C PHE A 72 1.40 3.72 -6.64
N PHE A 73 2.63 3.44 -7.09
CA PHE A 73 3.56 2.57 -6.39
C PHE A 73 4.50 3.39 -5.51
N LEU A 74 4.35 3.24 -4.20
CA LEU A 74 4.96 4.08 -3.19
C LEU A 74 6.02 3.33 -2.38
N TYR A 75 6.97 4.10 -1.89
CA TYR A 75 8.08 3.65 -1.06
C TYR A 75 8.19 4.50 0.20
N ARG A 76 8.49 3.87 1.32
CA ARG A 76 8.84 4.54 2.57
C ARG A 76 10.07 3.89 3.18
N GLU A 77 11.17 4.63 3.25
CA GLU A 77 12.35 4.22 3.98
C GLU A 77 12.16 4.48 5.47
N LEU A 78 12.39 3.47 6.29
CA LEU A 78 12.28 3.55 7.75
C LEU A 78 13.64 3.62 8.42
N ILE A 79 14.63 2.94 7.87
CA ILE A 79 16.03 2.99 8.31
C ILE A 79 16.81 3.76 7.25
N PRO A 80 17.37 4.94 7.57
CA PRO A 80 18.12 5.74 6.59
C PRO A 80 19.21 4.95 5.90
N GLY A 81 19.27 5.03 4.56
CA GLY A 81 20.25 4.34 3.74
C GLY A 81 19.98 2.85 3.51
N TYR A 82 18.83 2.32 3.92
CA TYR A 82 18.52 0.89 3.82
C TYR A 82 18.65 0.33 2.40
N LEU A 83 18.19 1.07 1.38
CA LEU A 83 18.33 0.69 -0.03
C LEU A 83 19.41 1.47 -0.78
N GLU A 84 20.31 2.17 -0.08
CA GLU A 84 21.37 2.93 -0.71
C GLU A 84 22.22 2.04 -1.63
N GLY A 85 22.33 2.46 -2.90
CA GLY A 85 23.05 1.69 -3.93
C GLY A 85 22.31 0.46 -4.46
N SER A 86 21.09 0.19 -3.99
CA SER A 86 20.26 -0.91 -4.45
C SER A 86 19.12 -0.42 -5.34
N THR A 87 18.93 -1.11 -6.46
CA THR A 87 17.77 -0.92 -7.35
C THR A 87 17.16 -2.27 -7.66
N GLY A 88 15.94 -2.31 -8.16
CA GLY A 88 15.34 -3.58 -8.51
C GLY A 88 13.89 -3.52 -8.87
N GLU A 89 13.28 -4.69 -8.90
CA GLU A 89 11.87 -4.89 -9.21
C GLU A 89 11.16 -5.44 -7.97
N TYR A 90 10.05 -4.81 -7.64
CA TYR A 90 9.16 -5.27 -6.57
C TYR A 90 8.00 -6.05 -7.17
N ALA A 91 7.71 -7.20 -6.60
CA ALA A 91 6.50 -7.97 -6.90
C ALA A 91 5.65 -8.11 -5.63
N THR A 92 4.33 -7.96 -5.78
CA THR A 92 3.40 -8.19 -4.68
C THR A 92 3.54 -9.63 -4.18
N PRO A 93 3.71 -9.85 -2.87
CA PRO A 93 3.83 -11.20 -2.32
C PRO A 93 2.64 -12.09 -2.66
N LYS A 94 2.89 -13.37 -2.92
CA LYS A 94 1.85 -14.33 -3.32
C LYS A 94 0.67 -14.41 -2.36
N GLY A 95 0.88 -14.19 -1.07
CA GLY A 95 -0.17 -14.22 -0.07
C GLY A 95 -1.24 -13.11 -0.19
N TYR A 96 -1.01 -12.11 -1.06
CA TYR A 96 -2.01 -11.08 -1.39
C TYR A 96 -2.92 -11.48 -2.55
N PHE A 97 -2.62 -12.56 -3.26
CA PHE A 97 -3.47 -13.09 -4.31
C PHE A 97 -4.38 -14.16 -3.73
N VAL A 98 -5.66 -14.05 -4.00
CA VAL A 98 -6.69 -14.99 -3.56
C VAL A 98 -7.33 -15.66 -4.77
N ASP A 99 -7.79 -16.90 -4.58
CA ASP A 99 -8.68 -17.53 -5.54
C ASP A 99 -10.08 -16.90 -5.39
N GLU A 100 -10.57 -16.30 -6.48
CA GLU A 100 -11.85 -15.57 -6.44
C GLU A 100 -13.03 -16.50 -6.09
N ALA A 101 -13.02 -17.75 -6.57
CA ALA A 101 -14.10 -18.69 -6.29
C ALA A 101 -14.11 -19.12 -4.82
N GLU A 102 -12.93 -19.35 -4.22
CA GLU A 102 -12.80 -19.64 -2.80
C GLU A 102 -13.22 -18.45 -1.94
N ALA A 103 -12.85 -17.22 -2.35
CA ALA A 103 -13.23 -15.99 -1.66
C ALA A 103 -14.74 -15.76 -1.71
N GLU A 104 -15.38 -15.97 -2.88
CA GLU A 104 -16.83 -15.85 -3.01
C GLU A 104 -17.58 -16.91 -2.19
N GLU A 105 -17.07 -18.14 -2.12
CA GLU A 105 -17.68 -19.19 -1.29
C GLU A 105 -17.57 -18.85 0.20
N PHE A 106 -16.41 -18.35 0.62
CA PHE A 106 -16.21 -17.89 1.99
C PHE A 106 -17.13 -16.71 2.33
N ASP A 107 -17.32 -15.78 1.42
CA ASP A 107 -18.13 -14.57 1.62
C ASP A 107 -19.62 -14.86 1.82
N LYS A 108 -20.12 -16.00 1.31
CA LYS A 108 -21.53 -16.45 1.53
C LYS A 108 -21.89 -16.65 3.00
N GLN A 109 -20.92 -16.78 3.89
CA GLN A 109 -21.14 -16.91 5.33
C GLN A 109 -21.49 -15.56 5.99
N PHE A 110 -21.37 -14.45 5.28
CA PHE A 110 -21.61 -13.12 5.79
C PHE A 110 -22.82 -12.47 5.12
N PRO A 111 -23.42 -11.46 5.75
CA PRO A 111 -24.51 -10.71 5.13
C PRO A 111 -24.06 -10.12 3.77
N PRO A 112 -24.87 -10.26 2.71
CA PRO A 112 -24.52 -9.78 1.39
C PRO A 112 -24.28 -8.26 1.40
N LYS A 113 -23.25 -7.81 0.70
CA LYS A 113 -22.92 -6.40 0.50
C LYS A 113 -22.84 -6.08 -0.99
N GLU A 114 -23.35 -4.90 -1.33
CA GLU A 114 -23.24 -4.40 -2.70
C GLU A 114 -21.80 -3.96 -3.00
N LYS A 115 -21.26 -4.40 -4.13
CA LYS A 115 -19.95 -3.91 -4.63
C LYS A 115 -20.14 -2.53 -5.24
N LEU A 116 -19.59 -1.51 -4.60
CA LEU A 116 -19.66 -0.13 -5.05
C LEU A 116 -18.34 0.31 -5.67
N LYS A 117 -18.43 1.14 -6.70
CA LYS A 117 -17.29 1.87 -7.23
C LYS A 117 -17.34 3.31 -6.71
N LEU A 118 -16.43 3.63 -5.81
CA LEU A 118 -16.41 4.92 -5.12
C LEU A 118 -15.35 5.86 -5.72
N PRO A 119 -15.59 7.20 -5.69
CA PRO A 119 -14.60 8.19 -6.08
C PRO A 119 -13.30 8.03 -5.28
N GLY A 120 -12.16 8.07 -5.97
CA GLY A 120 -10.83 7.90 -5.34
C GLY A 120 -10.37 6.44 -5.16
N GLN A 121 -11.16 5.50 -5.61
CA GLN A 121 -10.76 4.09 -5.67
C GLN A 121 -9.75 3.88 -6.81
N ILE A 122 -8.54 3.38 -6.47
CA ILE A 122 -7.47 3.17 -7.46
C ILE A 122 -7.77 1.96 -8.34
N PHE A 123 -8.28 0.89 -7.73
CA PHE A 123 -8.69 -0.34 -8.41
C PHE A 123 -10.16 -0.61 -8.12
N GLY A 124 -10.86 -1.10 -9.10
CA GLY A 124 -12.29 -1.37 -8.95
C GLY A 124 -12.78 -2.44 -9.87
#